data_3df0df94f70eb895b4f6ada81da79451
#
_entry.id   3df0df94f70eb895b4f6ada81da79451
#
_cell.length_a   1.000
_cell.length_b   1.000
_cell.length_c   1.000
_cell.angle_alpha   90.00
_cell.angle_beta   90.00
_cell.angle_gamma   90.00
#
_symmetry.space_group_name_H-M   'P 1'
#
loop_
_entity.id
_entity.type
_entity.pdbx_description
1 polymer ?
#
loop_
_entity_poly.entity_id
_entity_poly.type
_entity_poly.pdbx_seq_one_letter_code
_entity_poly.pdbx_strand_id
1 'polypeptide(L)'
;MSDRKNFPPASLAWSVWGLGALLYLIGFYLRVAPAVITDQLMTEFAITGAALGNLSAFYFYSYVAMQVPTGMIADRWGPRRLLTAGAGVAALGTALFAFAPTIFWANMGRLLIGASVAVAFVSMLKLASHWFAPKHYALASGMALLMGVVGGVVAGVPLRFLVEAFGWRPVMGVSAALTAVLCVVTWLRVRDDPAERGYASHFQGAHGAHASTSLLRGLMEVLSYRNVWILTAVPIGFSGAVLTFAGLWGVPFLRQVHGLDPKMAAAITSLLLVSWALGGPLLGSWSERMGVRKPLYLIATGVAMLGWSAIIFLPLPLWVLVLLLIPTGFASGNIIIGFAWAKESVPLRLVGTASGVCNMGPLVGGMLLQPAVGWMLDRRWAGAVEAGVRLYDATAYRAGFTLIFGAMVIAGIILIFARESHCRQMHE
;
A
#
# COMPACT_ATOMS: atom_id res chain seq x y z
N MET A 1 -35.59 -15.44 32.04
CA MET A 1 -34.56 -16.23 31.33
C MET A 1 -33.77 -15.25 30.46
N SER A 2 -32.51 -14.96 30.80
CA SER A 2 -31.69 -14.07 29.97
C SER A 2 -31.36 -14.82 28.70
N ASP A 3 -31.85 -14.36 27.56
CA ASP A 3 -31.41 -14.83 26.24
C ASP A 3 -29.91 -14.68 26.16
N ARG A 4 -29.16 -15.76 26.39
CA ARG A 4 -27.71 -15.77 26.09
C ARG A 4 -27.56 -15.57 24.60
N LYS A 5 -27.20 -14.35 24.19
CA LYS A 5 -26.89 -14.06 22.80
C LYS A 5 -25.83 -15.04 22.31
N ASN A 6 -26.18 -15.89 21.36
CA ASN A 6 -25.29 -16.87 20.76
C ASN A 6 -24.37 -16.15 19.74
N PHE A 7 -23.19 -15.75 20.20
CA PHE A 7 -22.20 -15.12 19.32
C PHE A 7 -21.45 -16.14 18.45
N PRO A 8 -20.93 -15.74 17.26
CA PRO A 8 -20.22 -16.66 16.38
C PRO A 8 -18.96 -17.22 17.05
N PRO A 9 -18.61 -18.50 16.79
CA PRO A 9 -17.34 -19.07 17.21
C PRO A 9 -16.16 -18.28 16.65
N ALA A 10 -15.08 -18.10 17.43
CA ALA A 10 -13.91 -17.35 17.01
C ALA A 10 -13.30 -17.89 15.72
N SER A 11 -13.24 -19.22 15.54
CA SER A 11 -12.73 -19.86 14.30
C SER A 11 -13.52 -19.45 13.06
N LEU A 12 -14.84 -19.35 13.18
CA LEU A 12 -15.71 -18.91 12.09
C LEU A 12 -15.49 -17.42 11.77
N ALA A 13 -15.41 -16.57 12.80
CA ALA A 13 -15.15 -15.14 12.64
C ALA A 13 -13.80 -14.88 11.96
N TRP A 14 -12.74 -15.56 12.41
CA TRP A 14 -11.42 -15.46 11.79
C TRP A 14 -11.39 -16.04 10.36
N SER A 15 -12.15 -17.09 10.06
CA SER A 15 -12.21 -17.64 8.70
C SER A 15 -12.90 -16.69 7.72
N VAL A 16 -14.01 -16.06 8.12
CA VAL A 16 -14.72 -15.07 7.30
C VAL A 16 -13.86 -13.83 7.06
N TRP A 17 -13.27 -13.29 8.11
CA TRP A 17 -12.37 -12.13 8.02
C TRP A 17 -11.10 -12.46 7.23
N GLY A 18 -10.54 -13.65 7.42
CA GLY A 18 -9.31 -14.12 6.79
C GLY A 18 -9.39 -14.17 5.26
N LEU A 19 -10.55 -14.42 4.68
CA LEU A 19 -10.74 -14.36 3.23
C LEU A 19 -10.55 -12.94 2.69
N GLY A 20 -11.03 -11.92 3.41
CA GLY A 20 -10.73 -10.53 3.09
C GLY A 20 -9.24 -10.20 3.25
N ALA A 21 -8.61 -10.74 4.30
CA ALA A 21 -7.19 -10.58 4.57
C ALA A 21 -6.31 -11.21 3.48
N LEU A 22 -6.72 -12.35 2.91
CA LEU A 22 -6.06 -12.97 1.76
C LEU A 22 -6.15 -12.11 0.51
N LEU A 23 -7.28 -11.48 0.23
CA LEU A 23 -7.40 -10.54 -0.89
C LEU A 23 -6.47 -9.33 -0.69
N TYR A 24 -6.36 -8.83 0.52
CA TYR A 24 -5.44 -7.72 0.84
C TYR A 24 -3.97 -8.12 0.69
N LEU A 25 -3.60 -9.33 1.14
CA LEU A 25 -2.28 -9.92 0.92
C LEU A 25 -1.96 -10.02 -0.58
N ILE A 26 -2.87 -10.60 -1.38
CA ILE A 26 -2.73 -10.71 -2.83
C ILE A 26 -2.57 -9.33 -3.46
N GLY A 27 -3.29 -8.33 -2.98
CA GLY A 27 -3.17 -6.96 -3.45
C GLY A 27 -1.78 -6.36 -3.26
N PHE A 28 -1.16 -6.57 -2.11
CA PHE A 28 0.22 -6.14 -1.86
C PHE A 28 1.24 -6.96 -2.65
N TYR A 29 1.02 -8.26 -2.78
CA TYR A 29 1.81 -9.13 -3.64
C TYR A 29 1.81 -8.62 -5.09
N LEU A 30 0.64 -8.40 -5.67
CA LEU A 30 0.50 -7.91 -7.04
C LEU A 30 1.02 -6.47 -7.23
N ARG A 31 1.01 -5.65 -6.16
CA ARG A 31 1.58 -4.30 -6.17
C ARG A 31 3.09 -4.33 -6.38
N VAL A 32 3.79 -5.21 -5.65
CA VAL A 32 5.25 -5.28 -5.59
C VAL A 32 5.82 -6.20 -6.69
N ALA A 33 5.05 -7.16 -7.19
CA ALA A 33 5.49 -8.14 -8.18
C ALA A 33 6.29 -7.56 -9.36
N PRO A 34 5.96 -6.40 -9.97
CA PRO A 34 6.75 -5.83 -11.06
C PRO A 34 8.21 -5.57 -10.70
N ALA A 35 8.52 -5.29 -9.43
CA ALA A 35 9.89 -4.99 -8.98
C ALA A 35 10.88 -6.15 -9.23
N VAL A 36 10.42 -7.40 -9.13
CA VAL A 36 11.27 -8.59 -9.28
C VAL A 36 11.25 -9.18 -10.68
N ILE A 37 10.39 -8.68 -11.59
CA ILE A 37 10.26 -9.11 -12.99
C ILE A 37 10.54 -7.98 -13.99
N THR A 38 11.23 -6.92 -13.56
CA THR A 38 11.48 -5.72 -14.38
C THR A 38 12.16 -6.04 -15.71
N ASP A 39 13.21 -6.87 -15.68
CA ASP A 39 13.97 -7.20 -16.90
C ASP A 39 13.11 -7.98 -17.89
N GLN A 40 12.34 -8.96 -17.39
CA GLN A 40 11.43 -9.75 -18.21
C GLN A 40 10.38 -8.86 -18.88
N LEU A 41 9.81 -7.90 -18.14
CA LEU A 41 8.82 -6.97 -18.69
C LEU A 41 9.45 -6.03 -19.72
N MET A 42 10.65 -5.53 -19.44
CA MET A 42 11.36 -4.63 -20.37
C MET A 42 11.76 -5.35 -21.65
N THR A 43 12.27 -6.59 -21.55
CA THR A 43 12.64 -7.40 -22.71
C THR A 43 11.42 -7.76 -23.54
N GLU A 44 10.38 -8.29 -22.90
CA GLU A 44 9.24 -8.88 -23.60
C GLU A 44 8.35 -7.85 -24.30
N PHE A 45 8.17 -6.68 -23.66
CA PHE A 45 7.39 -5.59 -24.24
C PHE A 45 8.24 -4.55 -24.98
N ALA A 46 9.57 -4.73 -25.02
CA ALA A 46 10.54 -3.79 -25.61
C ALA A 46 10.33 -2.35 -25.10
N ILE A 47 10.13 -2.19 -23.78
CA ILE A 47 9.77 -0.92 -23.13
C ILE A 47 10.96 -0.26 -22.45
N THR A 48 10.85 1.06 -22.31
CA THR A 48 11.82 1.91 -21.61
C THR A 48 11.53 1.97 -20.12
N GLY A 49 12.44 2.58 -19.34
CA GLY A 49 12.25 2.82 -17.92
C GLY A 49 11.00 3.67 -17.61
N ALA A 50 10.74 4.70 -18.42
CA ALA A 50 9.53 5.52 -18.29
C ALA A 50 8.24 4.69 -18.49
N ALA A 51 8.23 3.82 -19.52
CA ALA A 51 7.07 2.95 -19.77
C ALA A 51 6.90 1.89 -18.68
N LEU A 52 7.98 1.34 -18.14
CA LEU A 52 7.94 0.41 -17.00
C LEU A 52 7.43 1.10 -15.73
N GLY A 53 7.92 2.30 -15.42
CA GLY A 53 7.43 3.12 -14.31
C GLY A 53 5.94 3.41 -14.43
N ASN A 54 5.47 3.74 -15.64
CA ASN A 54 4.06 3.96 -15.90
C ASN A 54 3.23 2.66 -15.79
N LEU A 55 3.73 1.53 -16.28
CA LEU A 55 3.09 0.21 -16.10
C LEU A 55 2.82 -0.08 -14.62
N SER A 56 3.80 0.16 -13.76
CA SER A 56 3.63 0.00 -12.33
C SER A 56 2.64 1.02 -11.76
N ALA A 57 2.67 2.26 -12.23
CA ALA A 57 1.79 3.34 -11.79
C ALA A 57 0.30 3.12 -12.15
N PHE A 58 -0.02 2.36 -13.21
CA PHE A 58 -1.42 2.04 -13.56
C PHE A 58 -2.18 1.38 -12.40
N TYR A 59 -1.51 0.59 -11.58
CA TYR A 59 -2.08 0.08 -10.32
C TYR A 59 -2.50 1.22 -9.39
N PHE A 60 -1.63 2.21 -9.19
CA PHE A 60 -1.89 3.32 -8.27
C PHE A 60 -2.94 4.29 -8.81
N TYR A 61 -2.99 4.55 -10.13
CA TYR A 61 -4.02 5.41 -10.73
C TYR A 61 -5.42 4.94 -10.37
N SER A 62 -5.70 3.67 -10.59
CA SER A 62 -7.01 3.11 -10.30
C SER A 62 -7.26 2.92 -8.80
N TYR A 63 -6.23 2.56 -8.03
CA TYR A 63 -6.36 2.42 -6.58
C TYR A 63 -6.74 3.76 -5.94
N VAL A 64 -6.06 4.86 -6.29
CA VAL A 64 -6.37 6.21 -5.80
C VAL A 64 -7.78 6.62 -6.21
N ALA A 65 -8.15 6.41 -7.48
CA ALA A 65 -9.49 6.73 -7.98
C ALA A 65 -10.60 5.97 -7.22
N MET A 66 -10.33 4.76 -6.78
CA MET A 66 -11.29 3.91 -6.04
C MET A 66 -11.36 4.18 -4.54
N GLN A 67 -10.48 5.00 -3.96
CA GLN A 67 -10.48 5.26 -2.51
C GLN A 67 -11.81 5.86 -2.01
N VAL A 68 -12.33 6.84 -2.73
CA VAL A 68 -13.61 7.47 -2.38
C VAL A 68 -14.80 6.58 -2.73
N PRO A 69 -14.93 6.05 -3.97
CA PRO A 69 -16.02 5.15 -4.32
C PRO A 69 -16.15 3.90 -3.46
N THR A 70 -15.03 3.35 -3.01
CA THR A 70 -15.02 2.10 -2.20
C THR A 70 -15.83 2.22 -0.92
N GLY A 71 -15.72 3.34 -0.20
CA GLY A 71 -16.50 3.56 1.02
C GLY A 71 -18.00 3.54 0.75
N MET A 72 -18.43 4.23 -0.32
CA MET A 72 -19.83 4.29 -0.73
C MET A 72 -20.39 2.92 -1.13
N ILE A 73 -19.62 2.18 -1.91
CA ILE A 73 -20.03 0.86 -2.39
C ILE A 73 -20.06 -0.13 -1.22
N ALA A 74 -19.10 -0.06 -0.29
CA ALA A 74 -19.07 -0.90 0.91
C ALA A 74 -20.32 -0.74 1.77
N ASP A 75 -20.86 0.49 1.88
CA ASP A 75 -22.06 0.74 2.66
C ASP A 75 -23.34 0.24 2.00
N ARG A 76 -23.39 0.25 0.66
CA ARG A 76 -24.57 -0.18 -0.10
C ARG A 76 -24.58 -1.68 -0.41
N TRP A 77 -23.45 -2.24 -0.79
CA TRP A 77 -23.37 -3.63 -1.27
C TRP A 77 -23.02 -4.62 -0.17
N GLY A 78 -22.43 -4.15 0.92
CA GLY A 78 -21.86 -4.98 1.97
C GLY A 78 -20.49 -5.58 1.62
N PRO A 79 -19.74 -6.03 2.64
CA PRO A 79 -18.40 -6.61 2.46
C PRO A 79 -18.35 -7.84 1.58
N ARG A 80 -19.34 -8.74 1.66
CA ARG A 80 -19.39 -9.99 0.88
C ARG A 80 -19.35 -9.72 -0.62
N ARG A 81 -20.29 -8.92 -1.12
CA ARG A 81 -20.38 -8.60 -2.56
C ARG A 81 -19.16 -7.83 -3.02
N LEU A 82 -18.72 -6.89 -2.21
CA LEU A 82 -17.59 -6.02 -2.55
C LEU A 82 -16.27 -6.79 -2.62
N LEU A 83 -15.97 -7.68 -1.65
CA LEU A 83 -14.80 -8.56 -1.66
C LEU A 83 -14.84 -9.55 -2.82
N THR A 84 -16.01 -10.13 -3.10
CA THR A 84 -16.17 -11.05 -4.21
C THR A 84 -15.94 -10.39 -5.56
N ALA A 85 -16.56 -9.22 -5.80
CA ALA A 85 -16.33 -8.44 -7.02
C ALA A 85 -14.87 -8.01 -7.14
N GLY A 86 -14.26 -7.53 -6.02
CA GLY A 86 -12.85 -7.19 -5.96
C GLY A 86 -11.96 -8.37 -6.33
N ALA A 87 -12.16 -9.54 -5.73
CA ALA A 87 -11.38 -10.74 -6.04
C ALA A 87 -11.56 -11.19 -7.51
N GLY A 88 -12.79 -11.12 -8.05
CA GLY A 88 -13.06 -11.44 -9.44
C GLY A 88 -12.37 -10.51 -10.43
N VAL A 89 -12.45 -9.19 -10.18
CA VAL A 89 -11.76 -8.18 -11.00
C VAL A 89 -10.24 -8.29 -10.85
N ALA A 90 -9.73 -8.60 -9.64
CA ALA A 90 -8.30 -8.85 -9.43
C ALA A 90 -7.81 -10.07 -10.21
N ALA A 91 -8.57 -11.16 -10.19
CA ALA A 91 -8.26 -12.38 -10.95
C ALA A 91 -8.22 -12.09 -12.46
N LEU A 92 -9.25 -11.42 -12.98
CA LEU A 92 -9.32 -11.02 -14.38
C LEU A 92 -8.15 -10.08 -14.75
N GLY A 93 -7.87 -9.06 -13.95
CA GLY A 93 -6.76 -8.14 -14.17
C GLY A 93 -5.40 -8.83 -14.14
N THR A 94 -5.21 -9.79 -13.21
CA THR A 94 -3.98 -10.59 -13.12
C THR A 94 -3.83 -11.54 -14.31
N ALA A 95 -4.91 -12.17 -14.75
CA ALA A 95 -4.90 -12.99 -15.98
C ALA A 95 -4.58 -12.13 -17.21
N LEU A 96 -5.22 -10.96 -17.33
CA LEU A 96 -4.97 -10.03 -18.43
C LEU A 96 -3.51 -9.58 -18.44
N PHE A 97 -2.91 -9.31 -17.28
CA PHE A 97 -1.49 -8.99 -17.14
C PHE A 97 -0.60 -10.18 -17.53
N ALA A 98 -0.91 -11.39 -17.02
CA ALA A 98 -0.13 -12.61 -17.29
C ALA A 98 -0.09 -12.98 -18.77
N PHE A 99 -1.19 -12.82 -19.48
CA PHE A 99 -1.34 -13.20 -20.88
C PHE A 99 -1.33 -12.01 -21.85
N ALA A 100 -0.91 -10.84 -21.39
CA ALA A 100 -0.86 -9.61 -22.18
C ALA A 100 -0.01 -9.79 -23.45
N PRO A 101 -0.56 -9.60 -24.65
CA PRO A 101 0.22 -9.64 -25.89
C PRO A 101 0.98 -8.34 -26.13
N THR A 102 0.55 -7.24 -25.53
CA THR A 102 1.19 -5.90 -25.65
C THR A 102 1.16 -5.17 -24.33
N ILE A 103 2.00 -4.13 -24.22
CA ILE A 103 2.04 -3.24 -23.03
C ILE A 103 0.69 -2.61 -22.71
N PHE A 104 -0.16 -2.36 -23.72
CA PHE A 104 -1.51 -1.82 -23.51
C PHE A 104 -2.36 -2.76 -22.64
N TRP A 105 -2.39 -4.05 -22.94
CA TRP A 105 -3.14 -5.05 -22.17
C TRP A 105 -2.54 -5.27 -20.78
N ALA A 106 -1.21 -5.22 -20.68
CA ALA A 106 -0.53 -5.27 -19.39
C ALA A 106 -0.93 -4.08 -18.50
N ASN A 107 -1.00 -2.87 -19.05
CA ASN A 107 -1.46 -1.67 -18.36
C ASN A 107 -2.94 -1.80 -17.91
N MET A 108 -3.81 -2.33 -18.77
CA MET A 108 -5.22 -2.59 -18.42
C MET A 108 -5.34 -3.61 -17.30
N GLY A 109 -4.53 -4.68 -17.34
CA GLY A 109 -4.44 -5.65 -16.24
C GLY A 109 -4.06 -4.97 -14.91
N ARG A 110 -3.03 -4.13 -14.92
CA ARG A 110 -2.58 -3.37 -13.75
C ARG A 110 -3.64 -2.42 -13.22
N LEU A 111 -4.36 -1.74 -14.11
CA LEU A 111 -5.47 -0.85 -13.76
C LEU A 111 -6.61 -1.61 -13.07
N LEU A 112 -7.01 -2.77 -13.60
CA LEU A 112 -8.04 -3.62 -12.97
C LEU A 112 -7.60 -4.13 -11.60
N ILE A 113 -6.35 -4.58 -11.45
CA ILE A 113 -5.80 -5.04 -10.18
C ILE A 113 -5.87 -3.90 -9.14
N GLY A 114 -5.38 -2.71 -9.47
CA GLY A 114 -5.38 -1.58 -8.54
C GLY A 114 -6.77 -1.18 -8.08
N ALA A 115 -7.72 -1.08 -9.00
CA ALA A 115 -9.12 -0.77 -8.68
C ALA A 115 -9.76 -1.81 -7.76
N SER A 116 -9.48 -3.09 -8.00
CA SER A 116 -10.11 -4.21 -7.30
C SER A 116 -9.60 -4.39 -5.87
N VAL A 117 -8.32 -4.13 -5.63
CA VAL A 117 -7.71 -4.34 -4.31
C VAL A 117 -8.02 -3.21 -3.34
N ALA A 118 -8.34 -2.02 -3.85
CA ALA A 118 -8.73 -0.87 -3.03
C ALA A 118 -9.88 -1.19 -2.05
N VAL A 119 -10.75 -2.14 -2.40
CA VAL A 119 -11.92 -2.52 -1.58
C VAL A 119 -11.60 -3.42 -0.39
N ALA A 120 -10.44 -4.11 -0.40
CA ALA A 120 -10.15 -5.16 0.57
C ALA A 120 -10.06 -4.63 2.01
N PHE A 121 -9.28 -3.58 2.24
CA PHE A 121 -9.03 -3.05 3.59
C PHE A 121 -10.32 -2.53 4.26
N VAL A 122 -11.11 -1.75 3.54
CA VAL A 122 -12.37 -1.21 4.05
C VAL A 122 -13.35 -2.34 4.40
N SER A 123 -13.46 -3.33 3.52
CA SER A 123 -14.33 -4.49 3.75
C SER A 123 -13.89 -5.32 4.95
N MET A 124 -12.58 -5.51 5.16
CA MET A 124 -12.04 -6.20 6.33
C MET A 124 -12.37 -5.49 7.64
N LEU A 125 -12.23 -4.17 7.69
CA LEU A 125 -12.60 -3.39 8.88
C LEU A 125 -14.10 -3.48 9.17
N LYS A 126 -14.93 -3.48 8.13
CA LYS A 126 -16.38 -3.65 8.26
C LYS A 126 -16.75 -5.06 8.75
N LEU A 127 -16.16 -6.11 8.20
CA LEU A 127 -16.31 -7.46 8.72
C LEU A 127 -15.86 -7.55 10.19
N ALA A 128 -14.72 -6.93 10.52
CA ALA A 128 -14.22 -6.95 11.90
C ALA A 128 -15.21 -6.33 12.89
N SER A 129 -15.88 -5.24 12.52
CA SER A 129 -16.88 -4.59 13.39
C SER A 129 -18.13 -5.43 13.65
N HIS A 130 -18.51 -6.31 12.71
CA HIS A 130 -19.69 -7.18 12.86
C HIS A 130 -19.37 -8.54 13.52
N TRP A 131 -18.21 -9.13 13.13
CA TRP A 131 -17.86 -10.51 13.49
C TRP A 131 -17.03 -10.64 14.77
N PHE A 132 -16.36 -9.56 15.21
CA PHE A 132 -15.53 -9.60 16.42
C PHE A 132 -16.08 -8.72 17.54
N ALA A 133 -15.89 -9.18 18.78
CA ALA A 133 -16.14 -8.33 19.94
C ALA A 133 -15.27 -7.07 19.90
N PRO A 134 -15.73 -5.91 20.42
CA PRO A 134 -15.00 -4.64 20.38
C PRO A 134 -13.55 -4.74 20.85
N LYS A 135 -13.28 -5.57 21.86
CA LYS A 135 -11.92 -5.82 22.38
C LYS A 135 -10.96 -6.47 21.38
N HIS A 136 -11.47 -7.18 20.36
CA HIS A 136 -10.66 -7.84 19.33
C HIS A 136 -10.56 -7.03 18.03
N TYR A 137 -11.30 -5.92 17.91
CA TYR A 137 -11.29 -5.09 16.70
C TYR A 137 -9.89 -4.52 16.40
N ALA A 138 -9.19 -4.03 17.43
CA ALA A 138 -7.84 -3.51 17.29
C ALA A 138 -6.85 -4.59 16.80
N LEU A 139 -6.98 -5.82 17.34
CA LEU A 139 -6.18 -6.96 16.90
C LEU A 139 -6.43 -7.29 15.43
N ALA A 140 -7.70 -7.39 15.00
CA ALA A 140 -8.06 -7.65 13.62
C ALA A 140 -7.52 -6.56 12.67
N SER A 141 -7.62 -5.29 13.07
CA SER A 141 -7.07 -4.17 12.29
C SER A 141 -5.54 -4.22 12.16
N GLY A 142 -4.84 -4.58 13.23
CA GLY A 142 -3.38 -4.79 13.19
C GLY A 142 -2.96 -5.97 12.32
N MET A 143 -3.70 -7.09 12.42
CA MET A 143 -3.49 -8.26 11.56
C MET A 143 -3.73 -7.95 10.08
N ALA A 144 -4.66 -7.05 9.77
CA ALA A 144 -4.87 -6.60 8.40
C ALA A 144 -3.60 -5.96 7.79
N LEU A 145 -2.96 -5.05 8.53
CA LEU A 145 -1.71 -4.43 8.10
C LEU A 145 -0.59 -5.47 7.93
N LEU A 146 -0.49 -6.42 8.87
CA LEU A 146 0.49 -7.50 8.79
C LEU A 146 0.31 -8.34 7.51
N MET A 147 -0.93 -8.66 7.14
CA MET A 147 -1.21 -9.40 5.91
C MET A 147 -0.76 -8.66 4.65
N GLY A 148 -0.87 -7.33 4.63
CA GLY A 148 -0.31 -6.51 3.55
C GLY A 148 1.21 -6.65 3.46
N VAL A 149 1.91 -6.58 4.60
CA VAL A 149 3.37 -6.73 4.64
C VAL A 149 3.80 -8.12 4.17
N VAL A 150 3.12 -9.17 4.64
CA VAL A 150 3.38 -10.55 4.20
C VAL A 150 3.23 -10.66 2.68
N GLY A 151 2.20 -10.04 2.09
CA GLY A 151 2.02 -9.99 0.64
C GLY A 151 3.21 -9.34 -0.08
N GLY A 152 3.70 -8.22 0.44
CA GLY A 152 4.89 -7.54 -0.10
C GLY A 152 6.16 -8.38 -0.01
N VAL A 153 6.37 -9.09 1.09
CA VAL A 153 7.53 -10.00 1.29
C VAL A 153 7.43 -11.23 0.37
N VAL A 154 6.23 -11.80 0.20
CA VAL A 154 5.99 -12.92 -0.75
C VAL A 154 6.27 -12.50 -2.19
N ALA A 155 6.02 -11.24 -2.54
CA ALA A 155 6.41 -10.68 -3.84
C ALA A 155 7.92 -10.47 -4.02
N GLY A 156 8.72 -10.58 -2.97
CA GLY A 156 10.18 -10.49 -3.04
C GLY A 156 10.83 -11.82 -3.44
N VAL A 157 11.59 -12.41 -2.50
CA VAL A 157 12.37 -13.63 -2.73
C VAL A 157 11.51 -14.83 -3.16
N PRO A 158 10.36 -15.14 -2.52
CA PRO A 158 9.54 -16.27 -2.93
C PRO A 158 9.06 -16.16 -4.38
N LEU A 159 8.55 -14.99 -4.78
CA LEU A 159 8.13 -14.77 -6.16
C LEU A 159 9.31 -14.89 -7.13
N ARG A 160 10.47 -14.29 -6.80
CA ARG A 160 11.65 -14.38 -7.66
C ARG A 160 12.08 -15.82 -7.90
N PHE A 161 12.09 -16.66 -6.86
CA PHE A 161 12.40 -18.08 -6.97
C PHE A 161 11.45 -18.80 -7.95
N LEU A 162 10.13 -18.55 -7.83
CA LEU A 162 9.14 -19.14 -8.73
C LEU A 162 9.30 -18.65 -10.18
N VAL A 163 9.58 -17.36 -10.37
CA VAL A 163 9.79 -16.77 -11.69
C VAL A 163 11.02 -17.33 -12.38
N GLU A 164 12.10 -17.59 -11.65
CA GLU A 164 13.29 -18.24 -12.21
C GLU A 164 13.05 -19.69 -12.63
N ALA A 165 12.24 -20.41 -11.84
CA ALA A 165 11.95 -21.83 -12.11
C ALA A 165 10.93 -22.02 -13.25
N PHE A 166 9.91 -21.17 -13.35
CA PHE A 166 8.75 -21.39 -14.22
C PHE A 166 8.47 -20.26 -15.21
N GLY A 167 9.19 -19.14 -15.11
CA GLY A 167 8.88 -17.92 -15.88
C GLY A 167 7.78 -17.08 -15.24
N TRP A 168 7.75 -15.80 -15.56
CA TRP A 168 6.83 -14.85 -14.92
C TRP A 168 5.36 -15.04 -15.36
N ARG A 169 5.11 -15.38 -16.62
CA ARG A 169 3.74 -15.55 -17.14
C ARG A 169 2.98 -16.72 -16.49
N PRO A 170 3.52 -17.95 -16.42
CA PRO A 170 2.88 -19.05 -15.69
C PRO A 170 2.66 -18.72 -14.21
N VAL A 171 3.63 -18.08 -13.54
CA VAL A 171 3.50 -17.71 -12.12
C VAL A 171 2.37 -16.69 -11.92
N MET A 172 2.27 -15.67 -12.78
CA MET A 172 1.14 -14.72 -12.73
C MET A 172 -0.19 -15.39 -13.11
N GLY A 173 -0.19 -16.34 -14.06
CA GLY A 173 -1.37 -17.13 -14.42
C GLY A 173 -1.89 -17.98 -13.25
N VAL A 174 -0.99 -18.64 -12.50
CA VAL A 174 -1.35 -19.35 -11.27
C VAL A 174 -1.87 -18.39 -10.21
N SER A 175 -1.25 -17.22 -10.07
CA SER A 175 -1.73 -16.17 -9.14
C SER A 175 -3.16 -15.71 -9.51
N ALA A 176 -3.46 -15.59 -10.79
CA ALA A 176 -4.81 -15.26 -11.27
C ALA A 176 -5.81 -16.38 -10.93
N ALA A 177 -5.43 -17.64 -11.15
CA ALA A 177 -6.27 -18.81 -10.82
C ALA A 177 -6.55 -18.90 -9.32
N LEU A 178 -5.53 -18.73 -8.47
CA LEU A 178 -5.71 -18.71 -7.01
C LEU A 178 -6.62 -17.56 -6.56
N THR A 179 -6.51 -16.38 -7.18
CA THR A 179 -7.38 -15.24 -6.90
C THR A 179 -8.82 -15.50 -7.37
N ALA A 180 -9.02 -16.22 -8.48
CA ALA A 180 -10.34 -16.65 -8.93
C ALA A 180 -10.96 -17.68 -7.96
N VAL A 181 -10.18 -18.62 -7.44
CA VAL A 181 -10.63 -19.54 -6.39
C VAL A 181 -11.02 -18.76 -5.13
N LEU A 182 -10.22 -17.76 -4.73
CA LEU A 182 -10.55 -16.90 -3.61
C LEU A 182 -11.87 -16.14 -3.83
N CYS A 183 -12.16 -15.69 -5.06
CA CYS A 183 -13.44 -15.06 -5.41
C CYS A 183 -14.61 -16.00 -5.12
N VAL A 184 -14.53 -17.24 -5.61
CA VAL A 184 -15.59 -18.26 -5.39
C VAL A 184 -15.74 -18.60 -3.91
N VAL A 185 -14.64 -18.84 -3.19
CA VAL A 185 -14.67 -19.18 -1.77
C VAL A 185 -15.22 -18.00 -0.94
N THR A 186 -14.87 -16.76 -1.29
CA THR A 186 -15.40 -15.56 -0.65
C THR A 186 -16.91 -15.46 -0.82
N TRP A 187 -17.41 -15.66 -2.03
CA TRP A 187 -18.86 -15.67 -2.28
C TRP A 187 -19.61 -16.73 -1.47
N LEU A 188 -19.05 -17.93 -1.36
CA LEU A 188 -19.68 -19.05 -0.66
C LEU A 188 -19.62 -18.91 0.87
N ARG A 189 -18.51 -18.41 1.42
CA ARG A 189 -18.20 -18.46 2.85
C ARG A 189 -18.42 -17.14 3.58
N VAL A 190 -18.16 -15.98 2.97
CA VAL A 190 -18.34 -14.68 3.62
C VAL A 190 -19.83 -14.36 3.76
N ARG A 191 -20.21 -13.80 4.90
CA ARG A 191 -21.50 -13.17 5.16
C ARG A 191 -21.23 -11.80 5.75
N ASP A 192 -22.07 -10.84 5.43
CA ASP A 192 -21.89 -9.46 5.89
C ASP A 192 -22.06 -9.34 7.41
N ASP A 193 -23.04 -10.07 7.95
CA ASP A 193 -23.34 -10.08 9.36
C ASP A 193 -23.47 -11.53 9.89
N PRO A 194 -23.03 -11.83 11.12
CA PRO A 194 -23.25 -13.12 11.77
C PRO A 194 -24.72 -13.55 11.84
N ALA A 195 -25.66 -12.58 11.87
CA ALA A 195 -27.09 -12.85 11.90
C ALA A 195 -27.59 -13.67 10.69
N GLU A 196 -26.94 -13.53 9.53
CA GLU A 196 -27.24 -14.34 8.36
C GLU A 196 -26.96 -15.85 8.56
N ARG A 197 -26.24 -16.19 9.63
CA ARG A 197 -25.95 -17.58 10.05
C ARG A 197 -26.58 -17.96 11.38
N GLY A 198 -27.52 -17.16 11.88
CA GLY A 198 -28.24 -17.42 13.16
C GLY A 198 -27.46 -17.07 14.41
N TYR A 199 -26.38 -16.27 14.32
CA TYR A 199 -25.61 -15.78 15.46
C TYR A 199 -25.95 -14.33 15.78
N ALA A 200 -25.69 -13.89 17.02
CA ALA A 200 -25.80 -12.50 17.39
C ALA A 200 -24.65 -11.66 16.77
N SER A 201 -24.97 -10.49 16.23
CA SER A 201 -23.97 -9.54 15.76
C SER A 201 -23.31 -8.81 16.92
N HIS A 202 -22.01 -8.53 16.79
CA HIS A 202 -21.30 -7.66 17.73
C HIS A 202 -21.52 -6.16 17.43
N PHE A 203 -22.03 -5.83 16.25
CA PHE A 203 -22.34 -4.47 15.86
C PHE A 203 -23.62 -3.98 16.56
N GLN A 204 -23.50 -2.96 17.41
CA GLN A 204 -24.62 -2.40 18.16
C GLN A 204 -25.18 -1.10 17.56
N GLY A 205 -24.70 -0.69 16.39
CA GLY A 205 -25.22 0.49 15.69
C GLY A 205 -26.60 0.24 15.07
N ALA A 206 -27.49 1.22 15.14
CA ALA A 206 -28.77 1.16 14.44
C ALA A 206 -28.50 1.03 12.92
N HIS A 207 -29.06 0.00 12.30
CA HIS A 207 -29.08 -0.13 10.85
C HIS A 207 -29.87 1.07 10.30
N GLY A 208 -29.16 2.08 9.78
CA GLY A 208 -29.80 3.24 9.17
C GLY A 208 -29.42 4.63 9.70
N ALA A 209 -28.62 4.73 10.75
CA ALA A 209 -28.20 6.04 11.28
C ALA A 209 -26.97 6.62 10.53
N HIS A 210 -26.84 6.39 9.25
CA HIS A 210 -25.93 7.21 8.43
C HIS A 210 -26.72 8.43 7.97
N ALA A 211 -26.48 9.54 8.68
CA ALA A 211 -26.90 10.84 8.17
C ALA A 211 -26.47 10.94 6.70
N SER A 212 -27.44 11.19 5.83
CA SER A 212 -27.27 11.38 4.38
C SER A 212 -26.56 12.70 4.05
N THR A 213 -25.46 13.01 4.72
CA THR A 213 -24.57 14.04 4.21
C THR A 213 -23.95 13.46 2.94
N SER A 214 -24.23 14.11 1.82
CA SER A 214 -23.62 13.78 0.53
C SER A 214 -22.13 13.53 0.77
N LEU A 215 -21.61 12.35 0.40
CA LEU A 215 -20.19 12.02 0.56
C LEU A 215 -19.28 13.08 -0.04
N LEU A 216 -19.74 13.71 -1.13
CA LEU A 216 -19.05 14.83 -1.76
C LEU A 216 -18.97 16.04 -0.80
N ARG A 217 -20.03 16.30 -0.02
CA ARG A 217 -20.00 17.36 0.99
C ARG A 217 -19.06 17.03 2.13
N GLY A 218 -19.04 15.78 2.61
CA GLY A 218 -18.08 15.32 3.62
C GLY A 218 -16.63 15.38 3.13
N LEU A 219 -16.39 15.02 1.88
CA LEU A 219 -15.07 15.13 1.25
C LEU A 219 -14.64 16.61 1.14
N MET A 220 -15.51 17.49 0.62
CA MET A 220 -15.20 18.92 0.53
C MET A 220 -14.96 19.54 1.90
N GLU A 221 -15.71 19.11 2.92
CA GLU A 221 -15.52 19.56 4.28
C GLU A 221 -14.19 19.09 4.85
N VAL A 222 -13.83 17.82 4.69
CA VAL A 222 -12.51 17.29 5.12
C VAL A 222 -11.37 18.01 4.44
N LEU A 223 -11.51 18.34 3.17
CA LEU A 223 -10.53 19.10 2.41
C LEU A 223 -10.40 20.57 2.86
N SER A 224 -11.29 21.09 3.70
CA SER A 224 -11.14 22.42 4.31
C SER A 224 -10.18 22.44 5.51
N TYR A 225 -9.89 21.26 6.11
CA TYR A 225 -8.99 21.17 7.25
C TYR A 225 -7.52 21.16 6.84
N ARG A 226 -6.76 22.16 7.26
CA ARG A 226 -5.34 22.35 6.91
C ARG A 226 -4.47 21.12 7.21
N ASN A 227 -4.62 20.52 8.40
CA ASN A 227 -3.81 19.37 8.80
C ASN A 227 -4.07 18.17 7.87
N VAL A 228 -5.28 17.96 7.38
CA VAL A 228 -5.59 16.86 6.45
C VAL A 228 -4.78 16.98 5.17
N TRP A 229 -4.68 18.17 4.57
CA TRP A 229 -3.86 18.41 3.39
C TRP A 229 -2.38 18.12 3.64
N ILE A 230 -1.85 18.63 4.76
CA ILE A 230 -0.45 18.44 5.13
C ILE A 230 -0.18 16.95 5.34
N LEU A 231 -1.02 16.26 6.11
CA LEU A 231 -0.88 14.84 6.43
C LEU A 231 -1.19 13.92 5.25
N THR A 232 -1.80 14.43 4.18
CA THR A 232 -1.90 13.74 2.88
C THR A 232 -0.67 13.98 2.01
N ALA A 233 -0.16 15.21 1.99
CA ALA A 233 0.97 15.60 1.15
C ALA A 233 2.31 15.01 1.63
N VAL A 234 2.54 14.94 2.93
CA VAL A 234 3.81 14.45 3.49
C VAL A 234 4.11 12.99 3.10
N PRO A 235 3.18 12.03 3.18
CA PRO A 235 3.41 10.67 2.72
C PRO A 235 3.70 10.52 1.22
N ILE A 236 3.34 11.51 0.38
CA ILE A 236 3.72 11.51 -1.05
C ILE A 236 5.25 11.41 -1.19
N GLY A 237 5.99 12.19 -0.41
CA GLY A 237 7.46 12.13 -0.40
C GLY A 237 7.98 10.87 0.30
N PHE A 238 7.63 10.65 1.56
CA PHE A 238 8.28 9.64 2.40
C PHE A 238 7.81 8.21 2.14
N SER A 239 6.52 7.95 2.22
CA SER A 239 5.98 6.62 1.88
C SER A 239 6.05 6.36 0.37
N GLY A 240 5.90 7.40 -0.45
CA GLY A 240 6.11 7.33 -1.89
C GLY A 240 7.55 6.92 -2.25
N ALA A 241 8.56 7.38 -1.50
CA ALA A 241 9.95 6.95 -1.65
C ALA A 241 10.09 5.43 -1.42
N VAL A 242 9.52 4.91 -0.33
CA VAL A 242 9.53 3.47 -0.02
C VAL A 242 8.83 2.68 -1.13
N LEU A 243 7.65 3.10 -1.56
CA LEU A 243 6.89 2.43 -2.63
C LEU A 243 7.61 2.52 -3.98
N THR A 244 8.34 3.58 -4.25
CA THR A 244 9.10 3.75 -5.49
C THR A 244 10.36 2.90 -5.49
N PHE A 245 11.10 2.89 -4.40
CA PHE A 245 12.30 2.08 -4.29
C PHE A 245 11.95 0.59 -4.15
N ALA A 246 11.28 0.17 -3.09
CA ALA A 246 10.99 -1.24 -2.85
C ALA A 246 9.93 -1.82 -3.80
N GLY A 247 9.02 -0.98 -4.30
CA GLY A 247 7.94 -1.41 -5.18
C GLY A 247 8.30 -1.50 -6.66
N LEU A 248 9.45 -0.93 -7.11
CA LEU A 248 9.86 -1.00 -8.50
C LEU A 248 11.38 -0.88 -8.71
N TRP A 249 12.02 0.25 -8.32
CA TRP A 249 13.37 0.60 -8.79
C TRP A 249 14.52 0.07 -7.94
N GLY A 250 14.26 -0.41 -6.74
CA GLY A 250 15.30 -0.90 -5.82
C GLY A 250 15.97 -2.18 -6.30
N VAL A 251 15.21 -3.15 -6.83
CA VAL A 251 15.78 -4.39 -7.36
C VAL A 251 16.67 -4.12 -8.58
N PRO A 252 16.21 -3.40 -9.64
CA PRO A 252 17.09 -3.03 -10.75
C PRO A 252 18.32 -2.23 -10.33
N PHE A 253 18.16 -1.25 -9.42
CA PHE A 253 19.29 -0.47 -8.89
C PHE A 253 20.35 -1.35 -8.23
N LEU A 254 19.95 -2.23 -7.31
CA LEU A 254 20.88 -3.12 -6.61
C LEU A 254 21.58 -4.12 -7.55
N ARG A 255 20.90 -4.54 -8.61
CA ARG A 255 21.47 -5.42 -9.63
C ARG A 255 22.45 -4.69 -10.56
N GLN A 256 22.02 -3.57 -11.13
CA GLN A 256 22.80 -2.88 -12.17
C GLN A 256 23.97 -2.07 -11.60
N VAL A 257 23.81 -1.50 -10.38
CA VAL A 257 24.85 -0.66 -9.77
C VAL A 257 25.76 -1.45 -8.84
N HIS A 258 25.19 -2.40 -8.07
CA HIS A 258 25.97 -3.19 -7.08
C HIS A 258 26.26 -4.62 -7.55
N GLY A 259 25.85 -5.02 -8.74
CA GLY A 259 26.12 -6.35 -9.30
C GLY A 259 25.48 -7.51 -8.54
N LEU A 260 24.39 -7.25 -7.80
CA LEU A 260 23.78 -8.27 -6.96
C LEU A 260 22.95 -9.27 -7.75
N ASP A 261 22.95 -10.50 -7.26
CA ASP A 261 21.99 -11.50 -7.67
C ASP A 261 20.55 -11.02 -7.43
N PRO A 262 19.59 -11.33 -8.33
CA PRO A 262 18.20 -10.89 -8.21
C PRO A 262 17.50 -11.25 -6.89
N LYS A 263 17.82 -12.43 -6.31
CA LYS A 263 17.25 -12.86 -5.02
C LYS A 263 17.77 -12.01 -3.88
N MET A 264 19.06 -11.71 -3.87
CA MET A 264 19.67 -10.84 -2.86
C MET A 264 19.11 -9.41 -2.96
N ALA A 265 18.99 -8.87 -4.18
CA ALA A 265 18.39 -7.57 -4.40
C ALA A 265 16.92 -7.51 -3.90
N ALA A 266 16.13 -8.56 -4.17
CA ALA A 266 14.77 -8.68 -3.67
C ALA A 266 14.71 -8.82 -2.14
N ALA A 267 15.65 -9.53 -1.51
CA ALA A 267 15.75 -9.65 -0.06
C ALA A 267 16.03 -8.29 0.61
N ILE A 268 16.96 -7.51 0.06
CA ILE A 268 17.31 -6.17 0.56
C ILE A 268 16.13 -5.20 0.43
N THR A 269 15.40 -5.22 -0.68
CA THR A 269 14.20 -4.38 -0.84
C THR A 269 13.06 -4.82 0.09
N SER A 270 12.93 -6.13 0.35
CA SER A 270 11.97 -6.67 1.33
C SER A 270 12.32 -6.23 2.76
N LEU A 271 13.61 -6.11 3.11
CA LEU A 271 14.05 -5.60 4.41
C LEU A 271 13.56 -4.17 4.65
N LEU A 272 13.62 -3.30 3.63
CA LEU A 272 13.07 -1.95 3.72
C LEU A 272 11.56 -1.97 4.01
N LEU A 273 10.79 -2.85 3.33
CA LEU A 273 9.35 -2.98 3.55
C LEU A 273 9.02 -3.48 4.95
N VAL A 274 9.77 -4.47 5.45
CA VAL A 274 9.60 -5.00 6.82
C VAL A 274 9.91 -3.92 7.85
N SER A 275 11.01 -3.18 7.66
CA SER A 275 11.39 -2.08 8.56
C SER A 275 10.32 -0.97 8.56
N TRP A 276 9.80 -0.62 7.40
CA TRP A 276 8.70 0.33 7.25
C TRP A 276 7.45 -0.10 8.01
N ALA A 277 7.09 -1.37 7.88
CA ALA A 277 5.93 -1.95 8.55
C ALA A 277 6.06 -2.00 10.07
N LEU A 278 7.26 -2.30 10.59
CA LEU A 278 7.55 -2.29 12.03
C LEU A 278 7.58 -0.88 12.60
N GLY A 279 8.08 0.08 11.82
CA GLY A 279 8.14 1.48 12.21
C GLY A 279 6.77 2.07 12.51
N GLY A 280 5.74 1.71 11.75
CA GLY A 280 4.39 2.23 11.92
C GLY A 280 3.82 2.07 13.33
N PRO A 281 3.58 0.85 13.81
CA PRO A 281 3.03 0.61 15.14
C PRO A 281 3.92 1.13 16.27
N LEU A 282 5.24 1.01 16.15
CA LEU A 282 6.17 1.43 17.18
C LEU A 282 6.21 2.96 17.31
N LEU A 283 6.34 3.68 16.21
CA LEU A 283 6.31 5.15 16.21
C LEU A 283 4.94 5.68 16.64
N GLY A 284 3.85 5.02 16.21
CA GLY A 284 2.49 5.35 16.68
C GLY A 284 2.35 5.22 18.19
N SER A 285 2.79 4.09 18.75
CA SER A 285 2.75 3.84 20.20
C SER A 285 3.63 4.81 20.99
N TRP A 286 4.84 5.15 20.48
CA TRP A 286 5.69 6.15 21.11
C TRP A 286 5.04 7.53 21.10
N SER A 287 4.43 7.93 20.00
CA SER A 287 3.69 9.18 19.88
C SER A 287 2.56 9.29 20.90
N GLU A 288 1.81 8.21 21.11
CA GLU A 288 0.74 8.15 22.11
C GLU A 288 1.27 8.25 23.54
N ARG A 289 2.34 7.52 23.87
CA ARG A 289 2.98 7.56 25.19
C ARG A 289 3.58 8.91 25.52
N MET A 290 4.13 9.59 24.52
CA MET A 290 4.71 10.95 24.68
C MET A 290 3.63 12.05 24.68
N GLY A 291 2.41 11.77 24.25
CA GLY A 291 1.32 12.74 24.16
C GLY A 291 1.56 13.81 23.09
N VAL A 292 2.38 13.53 22.06
CA VAL A 292 2.73 14.48 21.00
C VAL A 292 2.73 13.81 19.62
N ARG A 293 2.31 14.53 18.59
CA ARG A 293 2.31 14.06 17.20
C ARG A 293 3.43 14.67 16.37
N LYS A 294 3.46 15.99 16.31
CA LYS A 294 4.36 16.75 15.43
C LYS A 294 5.85 16.55 15.73
N PRO A 295 6.35 16.65 16.98
CA PRO A 295 7.79 16.49 17.25
C PRO A 295 8.32 15.12 16.81
N LEU A 296 7.61 14.03 17.16
CA LEU A 296 8.05 12.69 16.78
C LEU A 296 7.94 12.46 15.27
N TYR A 297 6.90 13.00 14.63
CA TYR A 297 6.76 12.95 13.17
C TYR A 297 7.91 13.67 12.47
N LEU A 298 8.30 14.88 12.95
CA LEU A 298 9.43 15.66 12.41
C LEU A 298 10.77 14.93 12.60
N ILE A 299 11.01 14.34 13.78
CA ILE A 299 12.24 13.56 14.04
C ILE A 299 12.33 12.37 13.08
N ALA A 300 11.26 11.58 12.97
CA ALA A 300 11.22 10.44 12.04
C ALA A 300 11.40 10.89 10.58
N THR A 301 10.77 12.00 10.19
CA THR A 301 10.96 12.61 8.86
C THR A 301 12.42 12.99 8.64
N GLY A 302 13.07 13.62 9.62
CA GLY A 302 14.50 13.98 9.56
C GLY A 302 15.41 12.76 9.42
N VAL A 303 15.18 11.70 10.19
CA VAL A 303 15.93 10.43 10.09
C VAL A 303 15.76 9.80 8.70
N ALA A 304 14.54 9.75 8.19
CA ALA A 304 14.29 9.23 6.85
C ALA A 304 14.98 10.07 5.76
N MET A 305 14.93 11.40 5.85
CA MET A 305 15.63 12.31 4.92
C MET A 305 17.13 12.09 4.93
N LEU A 306 17.74 12.00 6.10
CA LEU A 306 19.18 11.75 6.25
C LEU A 306 19.57 10.39 5.67
N GLY A 307 18.81 9.34 5.96
CA GLY A 307 19.02 8.01 5.42
C GLY A 307 18.92 7.99 3.89
N TRP A 308 17.84 8.53 3.33
CA TRP A 308 17.70 8.61 1.88
C TRP A 308 18.75 9.49 1.22
N SER A 309 19.14 10.63 1.83
CA SER A 309 20.21 11.47 1.28
C SER A 309 21.54 10.72 1.23
N ALA A 310 21.88 9.97 2.26
CA ALA A 310 23.09 9.14 2.28
C ALA A 310 23.05 8.05 1.20
N ILE A 311 21.93 7.31 1.08
CA ILE A 311 21.75 6.26 0.07
C ILE A 311 21.85 6.80 -1.36
N ILE A 312 21.35 8.00 -1.61
CA ILE A 312 21.29 8.58 -2.96
C ILE A 312 22.63 9.25 -3.35
N PHE A 313 23.23 10.02 -2.45
CA PHE A 313 24.32 10.92 -2.80
C PHE A 313 25.71 10.42 -2.41
N LEU A 314 25.82 9.49 -1.44
CA LEU A 314 27.13 8.97 -1.03
C LEU A 314 27.50 7.68 -1.76
N PRO A 315 28.77 7.47 -2.09
CA PRO A 315 29.27 6.21 -2.64
C PRO A 315 29.41 5.16 -1.51
N LEU A 316 28.31 4.59 -1.10
CA LEU A 316 28.27 3.67 0.03
C LEU A 316 28.67 2.25 -0.36
N PRO A 317 29.50 1.55 0.44
CA PRO A 317 29.64 0.13 0.31
C PRO A 317 28.31 -0.57 0.63
N LEU A 318 28.05 -1.72 -0.01
CA LEU A 318 26.77 -2.42 0.08
C LEU A 318 26.27 -2.65 1.52
N TRP A 319 27.16 -3.07 2.41
CA TRP A 319 26.78 -3.35 3.80
C TRP A 319 26.28 -2.10 4.55
N VAL A 320 26.87 -0.91 4.27
CA VAL A 320 26.39 0.37 4.84
C VAL A 320 25.02 0.74 4.26
N LEU A 321 24.85 0.57 2.94
CA LEU A 321 23.55 0.81 2.30
C LEU A 321 22.46 -0.06 2.95
N VAL A 322 22.72 -1.36 3.13
CA VAL A 322 21.74 -2.28 3.76
C VAL A 322 21.45 -1.87 5.21
N LEU A 323 22.47 -1.52 5.98
CA LEU A 323 22.28 -1.03 7.36
C LEU A 323 21.47 0.28 7.41
N LEU A 324 21.65 1.18 6.47
CA LEU A 324 20.90 2.46 6.40
C LEU A 324 19.44 2.25 5.97
N LEU A 325 19.14 1.23 5.16
CA LEU A 325 17.77 0.94 4.77
C LEU A 325 16.86 0.61 5.97
N ILE A 326 17.42 0.04 7.04
CA ILE A 326 16.65 -0.34 8.24
C ILE A 326 16.09 0.91 8.96
N PRO A 327 16.91 1.84 9.47
CA PRO A 327 16.39 3.05 10.13
C PRO A 327 15.60 3.94 9.17
N THR A 328 15.97 3.98 7.89
CA THR A 328 15.26 4.77 6.86
C THR A 328 13.84 4.23 6.64
N GLY A 329 13.70 2.92 6.49
CA GLY A 329 12.40 2.25 6.39
C GLY A 329 11.59 2.43 7.66
N PHE A 330 12.18 2.16 8.82
CA PHE A 330 11.53 2.32 10.13
C PHE A 330 10.98 3.74 10.32
N ALA A 331 11.80 4.76 10.08
CA ALA A 331 11.41 6.16 10.21
C ALA A 331 10.30 6.56 9.21
N SER A 332 10.31 5.98 8.00
CA SER A 332 9.24 6.18 7.01
C SER A 332 7.89 5.60 7.45
N GLY A 333 7.85 4.75 8.50
CA GLY A 333 6.63 4.26 9.15
C GLY A 333 5.85 5.32 9.93
N ASN A 334 6.36 6.54 10.04
CA ASN A 334 5.73 7.70 10.68
C ASN A 334 4.32 8.02 10.14
N ILE A 335 3.93 7.50 8.98
CA ILE A 335 2.59 7.64 8.39
C ILE A 335 1.48 7.24 9.37
N ILE A 336 1.71 6.29 10.26
CA ILE A 336 0.73 5.86 11.27
C ILE A 336 0.44 6.99 12.26
N ILE A 337 1.46 7.78 12.65
CA ILE A 337 1.24 9.01 13.43
C ILE A 337 0.36 9.98 12.63
N GLY A 338 0.63 10.12 11.32
CA GLY A 338 -0.15 10.98 10.43
C GLY A 338 -1.63 10.61 10.38
N PHE A 339 -1.96 9.32 10.34
CA PHE A 339 -3.36 8.86 10.39
C PHE A 339 -4.05 9.19 11.72
N ALA A 340 -3.37 8.97 12.84
CA ALA A 340 -3.91 9.33 14.15
C ALA A 340 -4.12 10.84 14.26
N TRP A 341 -3.13 11.61 13.85
CA TRP A 341 -3.17 13.08 13.87
C TRP A 341 -4.26 13.66 12.95
N ALA A 342 -4.47 13.07 11.77
CA ALA A 342 -5.55 13.47 10.87
C ALA A 342 -6.93 13.26 11.49
N LYS A 343 -7.13 12.12 12.18
CA LYS A 343 -8.38 11.83 12.92
C LYS A 343 -8.65 12.86 14.02
N GLU A 344 -7.60 13.28 14.72
CA GLU A 344 -7.67 14.29 15.78
C GLU A 344 -7.93 15.71 15.25
N SER A 345 -7.63 15.94 13.96
CA SER A 345 -7.75 17.25 13.32
C SER A 345 -9.10 17.55 12.67
N VAL A 346 -10.07 16.64 12.76
CA VAL A 346 -11.41 16.79 12.18
C VAL A 346 -12.49 16.35 13.17
N PRO A 347 -13.75 16.82 13.07
CA PRO A 347 -14.85 16.31 13.87
C PRO A 347 -15.04 14.78 13.74
N LEU A 348 -15.51 14.13 14.79
CA LEU A 348 -15.65 12.66 14.87
C LEU A 348 -16.43 12.05 13.70
N ARG A 349 -17.44 12.76 13.17
CA ARG A 349 -18.23 12.33 12.00
C ARG A 349 -17.42 12.24 10.70
N LEU A 350 -16.28 12.92 10.61
CA LEU A 350 -15.42 12.98 9.41
C LEU A 350 -14.16 12.12 9.50
N VAL A 351 -13.92 11.44 10.61
CA VAL A 351 -12.72 10.63 10.87
C VAL A 351 -12.47 9.58 9.77
N GLY A 352 -13.51 8.90 9.31
CA GLY A 352 -13.39 7.91 8.23
C GLY A 352 -12.95 8.54 6.91
N THR A 353 -13.59 9.66 6.53
CA THR A 353 -13.25 10.40 5.29
C THR A 353 -11.83 10.97 5.35
N ALA A 354 -11.44 11.57 6.49
CA ALA A 354 -10.09 12.11 6.67
C ALA A 354 -9.03 11.01 6.57
N SER A 355 -9.27 9.83 7.18
CA SER A 355 -8.37 8.68 7.07
C SER A 355 -8.22 8.20 5.62
N GLY A 356 -9.31 8.15 4.86
CA GLY A 356 -9.31 7.79 3.45
C GLY A 356 -8.50 8.78 2.61
N VAL A 357 -8.70 10.08 2.81
CA VAL A 357 -7.93 11.13 2.12
C VAL A 357 -6.44 11.03 2.44
N CYS A 358 -6.07 10.89 3.72
CA CYS A 358 -4.65 10.74 4.10
C CYS A 358 -4.02 9.46 3.52
N ASN A 359 -4.79 8.37 3.39
CA ASN A 359 -4.31 7.14 2.77
C ASN A 359 -4.02 7.28 1.27
N MET A 360 -4.54 8.31 0.61
CA MET A 360 -4.18 8.59 -0.79
C MET A 360 -2.73 9.06 -0.93
N GLY A 361 -2.15 9.71 0.09
CA GLY A 361 -0.81 10.27 0.03
C GLY A 361 0.27 9.30 -0.45
N PRO A 362 0.49 8.16 0.22
CA PRO A 362 1.48 7.16 -0.22
C PRO A 362 1.25 6.68 -1.66
N LEU A 363 -0.02 6.48 -2.01
CA LEU A 363 -0.41 5.96 -3.31
C LEU A 363 -0.14 6.97 -4.44
N VAL A 364 -0.44 8.25 -4.19
CA VAL A 364 -0.09 9.36 -5.08
C VAL A 364 1.43 9.46 -5.21
N GLY A 365 2.19 9.23 -4.12
CA GLY A 365 3.64 9.15 -4.16
C GLY A 365 4.13 8.06 -5.14
N GLY A 366 3.65 6.84 -5.02
CA GLY A 366 3.97 5.75 -5.95
C GLY A 366 3.53 6.05 -7.39
N MET A 367 2.34 6.62 -7.55
CA MET A 367 1.75 7.02 -8.82
C MET A 367 2.63 8.03 -9.60
N LEU A 368 3.22 9.00 -8.90
CA LEU A 368 4.01 10.07 -9.50
C LEU A 368 5.49 9.72 -9.61
N LEU A 369 6.07 9.17 -8.53
CA LEU A 369 7.52 9.00 -8.44
C LEU A 369 8.03 7.82 -9.25
N GLN A 370 7.26 6.73 -9.42
CA GLN A 370 7.72 5.58 -10.20
C GLN A 370 7.92 5.93 -11.69
N PRO A 371 6.97 6.57 -12.39
CA PRO A 371 7.19 7.03 -13.76
C PRO A 371 8.25 8.13 -13.86
N ALA A 372 8.28 9.06 -12.88
CA ALA A 372 9.24 10.17 -12.88
C ALA A 372 10.69 9.67 -12.80
N VAL A 373 10.95 8.68 -11.92
CA VAL A 373 12.27 8.03 -11.85
C VAL A 373 12.60 7.35 -13.19
N GLY A 374 11.67 6.56 -13.74
CA GLY A 374 11.86 5.89 -15.03
C GLY A 374 12.16 6.87 -16.18
N TRP A 375 11.44 7.98 -16.23
CA TRP A 375 11.70 9.05 -17.20
C TRP A 375 13.09 9.65 -17.03
N MET A 376 13.55 9.87 -15.79
CA MET A 376 14.87 10.40 -15.53
C MET A 376 15.97 9.39 -15.89
N LEU A 377 15.75 8.09 -15.65
CA LEU A 377 16.65 7.03 -16.07
C LEU A 377 16.81 7.00 -17.58
N ASP A 378 15.71 7.06 -18.34
CA ASP A 378 15.76 7.11 -19.80
C ASP A 378 16.48 8.37 -20.32
N ARG A 379 16.26 9.52 -19.67
CA ARG A 379 16.92 10.78 -20.04
C ARG A 379 18.43 10.77 -19.79
N ARG A 380 18.89 9.99 -18.83
CA ARG A 380 20.30 9.84 -18.46
C ARG A 380 20.92 8.55 -18.97
N TRP A 381 20.21 7.81 -19.81
CA TRP A 381 20.70 6.56 -20.36
C TRP A 381 21.91 6.78 -21.26
N ALA A 382 23.02 6.05 -20.97
CA ALA A 382 24.29 6.16 -21.68
C ALA A 382 24.40 5.25 -22.93
N GLY A 383 23.30 4.59 -23.34
CA GLY A 383 23.27 3.73 -24.53
C GLY A 383 23.57 2.24 -24.24
N ALA A 384 23.91 1.85 -23.02
CA ALA A 384 24.22 0.46 -22.69
C ALA A 384 22.98 -0.43 -22.73
N VAL A 385 23.07 -1.58 -23.40
CA VAL A 385 22.01 -2.58 -23.51
C VAL A 385 22.59 -3.97 -23.24
N GLU A 386 21.92 -4.79 -22.44
CA GLU A 386 22.26 -6.19 -22.22
C GLU A 386 21.00 -7.04 -22.40
N ALA A 387 21.09 -8.07 -23.22
CA ALA A 387 19.95 -8.97 -23.51
C ALA A 387 18.63 -8.24 -23.89
N GLY A 388 18.74 -7.11 -24.60
CA GLY A 388 17.56 -6.30 -25.00
C GLY A 388 17.05 -5.34 -23.93
N VAL A 389 17.64 -5.31 -22.73
CA VAL A 389 17.27 -4.42 -21.62
C VAL A 389 18.23 -3.25 -21.55
N ARG A 390 17.70 -2.04 -21.35
CA ARG A 390 18.53 -0.86 -21.07
C ARG A 390 19.18 -1.00 -19.70
N LEU A 391 20.49 -0.84 -19.66
CA LEU A 391 21.24 -0.74 -18.41
C LEU A 391 21.41 0.74 -18.05
N TYR A 392 21.12 1.04 -16.79
CA TYR A 392 21.28 2.37 -16.21
C TYR A 392 22.43 2.34 -15.21
N ASP A 393 23.34 3.29 -15.34
CA ASP A 393 24.49 3.43 -14.44
C ASP A 393 24.10 4.11 -13.11
N ALA A 394 25.05 4.16 -12.19
CA ALA A 394 24.86 4.81 -10.89
C ALA A 394 24.47 6.27 -11.01
N THR A 395 24.94 6.96 -12.05
CA THR A 395 24.64 8.37 -12.30
C THR A 395 23.20 8.58 -12.71
N ALA A 396 22.67 7.71 -13.58
CA ALA A 396 21.27 7.72 -13.97
C ALA A 396 20.34 7.45 -12.77
N TYR A 397 20.66 6.42 -11.94
CA TYR A 397 19.89 6.14 -10.74
C TYR A 397 19.96 7.28 -9.72
N ARG A 398 21.12 7.89 -9.50
CA ARG A 398 21.26 9.06 -8.63
C ARG A 398 20.38 10.21 -9.12
N ALA A 399 20.37 10.50 -10.41
CA ALA A 399 19.50 11.53 -10.99
C ALA A 399 18.01 11.20 -10.80
N GLY A 400 17.61 9.95 -11.03
CA GLY A 400 16.23 9.49 -10.80
C GLY A 400 15.81 9.61 -9.34
N PHE A 401 16.63 9.15 -8.41
CA PHE A 401 16.34 9.19 -6.97
C PHE A 401 16.42 10.61 -6.37
N THR A 402 17.12 11.54 -7.03
CA THR A 402 17.08 12.96 -6.65
C THR A 402 15.67 13.54 -6.75
N LEU A 403 14.81 13.04 -7.65
CA LEU A 403 13.40 13.42 -7.72
C LEU A 403 12.64 12.97 -6.47
N ILE A 404 12.93 11.76 -5.97
CA ILE A 404 12.37 11.26 -4.71
C ILE A 404 12.80 12.17 -3.56
N PHE A 405 14.09 12.49 -3.47
CA PHE A 405 14.61 13.37 -2.44
C PHE A 405 13.99 14.77 -2.50
N GLY A 406 13.82 15.33 -3.70
CA GLY A 406 13.14 16.62 -3.91
C GLY A 406 11.70 16.59 -3.38
N ALA A 407 10.95 15.53 -3.65
CA ALA A 407 9.60 15.35 -3.10
C ALA A 407 9.60 15.25 -1.56
N MET A 408 10.61 14.60 -0.97
CA MET A 408 10.78 14.52 0.49
C MET A 408 11.09 15.88 1.11
N VAL A 409 11.94 16.69 0.47
CA VAL A 409 12.26 18.06 0.94
C VAL A 409 10.98 18.90 0.95
N ILE A 410 10.22 18.89 -0.14
CA ILE A 410 8.94 19.61 -0.22
C ILE A 410 7.99 19.14 0.89
N ALA A 411 7.85 17.83 1.06
CA ALA A 411 7.02 17.22 2.10
C ALA A 411 7.47 17.64 3.51
N GLY A 412 8.78 17.65 3.78
CA GLY A 412 9.35 18.09 5.06
C GLY A 412 9.06 19.56 5.36
N ILE A 413 9.17 20.44 4.35
CA ILE A 413 8.80 21.85 4.48
C ILE A 413 7.31 22.00 4.77
N ILE A 414 6.45 21.29 4.06
CA ILE A 414 4.99 21.31 4.27
C ILE A 414 4.65 20.87 5.70
N LEU A 415 5.34 19.86 6.24
CA LEU A 415 5.10 19.34 7.58
C LEU A 415 5.32 20.39 8.69
N ILE A 416 6.25 21.30 8.51
CA ILE A 416 6.53 22.38 9.50
C ILE A 416 5.27 23.18 9.80
N PHE A 417 4.38 23.33 8.82
CA PHE A 417 3.16 24.09 8.94
C PHE A 417 1.99 23.33 9.59
N ALA A 418 2.14 22.06 9.94
CA ALA A 418 1.10 21.31 10.65
C ALA A 418 0.91 21.85 12.07
N ARG A 419 -0.34 21.85 12.56
CA ARG A 419 -0.68 22.25 13.93
C ARG A 419 -0.72 21.01 14.80
N GLU A 420 0.00 21.06 15.93
CA GLU A 420 0.05 19.97 16.93
C GLU A 420 -1.35 19.72 17.53
N SER A 421 -1.70 18.45 17.74
CA SER A 421 -2.96 18.03 18.38
C SER A 421 -2.82 17.57 19.83
N HIS A 422 -1.58 17.28 20.26
CA HIS A 422 -1.30 16.71 21.59
C HIS A 422 -2.12 15.45 21.90
N CYS A 423 -2.35 14.60 20.90
CA CYS A 423 -3.16 13.39 20.98
C CYS A 423 -4.61 13.67 21.47
N ARG A 424 -5.15 14.84 21.18
CA ARG A 424 -6.50 15.27 21.57
C ARG A 424 -7.29 15.71 20.34
N GLN A 425 -8.60 15.51 20.42
CA GLN A 425 -9.53 16.00 19.39
C GLN A 425 -9.45 17.53 19.31
N MET A 426 -9.18 18.07 18.13
CA MET A 426 -9.03 19.52 17.89
C MET A 426 -10.38 20.19 17.58
N HIS A 427 -11.38 19.41 17.15
CA HIS A 427 -12.72 19.89 16.79
C HIS A 427 -13.74 18.92 17.37
N GLU A 428 -14.75 19.44 18.04
CA GLU A 428 -15.88 18.68 18.59
C GLU A 428 -16.89 18.29 17.52
#